data_67b55591da67e58922defe8d9c8c63e6
#
_entry.id   67b55591da67e58922defe8d9c8c63e6
#
_cell.length_a   1.000
_cell.length_b   1.000
_cell.length_c   1.000
_cell.angle_alpha   90.00
_cell.angle_beta   90.00
_cell.angle_gamma   90.00
#
_symmetry.space_group_name_H-M   'P 1'
#
loop_
_entity.id
_entity.type
_entity.pdbx_description
1 polymer ?
#
loop_
_entity_poly.entity_id
_entity_poly.type
_entity_poly.pdbx_seq_one_letter_code
_entity_poly.pdbx_strand_id
1 'polypeptide(L)'
;MNPTQTQVQIEDSTLCEKPFRFYVRKNRRAFAIGIAALVITNFLDALTPMGLKMGIDAIVGNDPKTLGHALIFYLGLMTGVMGFRFTWRVYFGRFHYAVAEDLRNRIFQKLTTLGPSFYQRSPVGGLMSLITSDVNQFRMGIGPGVLIMLDAIVYIAFYLPLMIYLSWDWTWKTLIILPFIPFIMQKLENLLHDYSRAQQDRLAELSANAQEIVSGVRVIKSYAQEKNQLGFFNIKSRAYEEACNRTSKVDSLFSPLMHSAIVLGATILLIFGTDELMAGTVTMGSFVAFYQYVRRFIWPMSAIGFGVAMIQQGRASFDRIRDLLQTETDIPDWGSDEIGQFEKLEFRGLTFRYPGAPTDALSNINLEIRAGETIGFVGPVGAGKTTLLQLICRMFPVEPGRILLNG
;
A
#
# COMPACT_ATOMS: atom_id res chain seq x y z
N MET A 1 -1.40 14.42 -34.24
CA MET A 1 -1.43 13.62 -33.01
C MET A 1 -1.97 12.24 -33.31
N ASN A 2 -1.23 11.20 -32.98
CA ASN A 2 -1.63 9.81 -33.22
C ASN A 2 -2.82 9.47 -32.31
N PRO A 3 -3.94 8.89 -32.80
CA PRO A 3 -5.13 8.61 -31.99
C PRO A 3 -4.84 7.74 -30.76
N THR A 4 -3.79 6.93 -30.78
CA THR A 4 -3.31 6.14 -29.65
C THR A 4 -2.69 7.00 -28.54
N GLN A 5 -2.00 8.08 -28.86
CA GLN A 5 -1.40 9.00 -27.89
C GLN A 5 -2.46 9.84 -27.15
N THR A 6 -3.50 10.27 -27.89
CA THR A 6 -4.62 11.02 -27.30
C THR A 6 -5.44 10.15 -26.34
N GLN A 7 -5.66 8.88 -26.64
CA GLN A 7 -6.35 7.95 -25.74
C GLN A 7 -5.55 7.69 -24.47
N VAL A 8 -4.24 7.52 -24.55
CA VAL A 8 -3.37 7.33 -23.38
C VAL A 8 -3.37 8.56 -22.48
N GLN A 9 -3.31 9.77 -23.05
CA GLN A 9 -3.37 11.02 -22.27
C GLN A 9 -4.71 11.22 -21.55
N ILE A 10 -5.84 10.87 -22.19
CA ILE A 10 -7.17 10.96 -21.56
C ILE A 10 -7.31 9.91 -20.44
N GLU A 11 -6.78 8.70 -20.64
CA GLU A 11 -6.77 7.66 -19.60
C GLU A 11 -5.90 8.08 -18.41
N ASP A 12 -4.74 8.68 -18.64
CA ASP A 12 -3.85 9.14 -17.57
C ASP A 12 -4.45 10.31 -16.78
N SER A 13 -5.16 11.24 -17.43
CA SER A 13 -5.86 12.33 -16.71
C SER A 13 -6.95 11.80 -15.77
N THR A 14 -7.76 10.84 -16.22
CA THR A 14 -8.81 10.22 -15.39
C THR A 14 -8.24 9.35 -14.26
N LEU A 15 -7.11 8.69 -14.50
CA LEU A 15 -6.37 7.96 -13.48
C LEU A 15 -5.85 8.90 -12.39
N CYS A 16 -5.23 10.01 -12.77
CA CYS A 16 -4.65 10.98 -11.83
C CYS A 16 -5.70 11.68 -10.96
N GLU A 17 -6.90 11.93 -11.49
CA GLU A 17 -7.99 12.56 -10.72
C GLU A 17 -8.71 11.59 -9.78
N LYS A 18 -9.08 10.40 -10.27
CA LYS A 18 -9.94 9.43 -9.54
C LYS A 18 -9.43 8.00 -9.70
N PRO A 19 -8.28 7.65 -9.11
CA PRO A 19 -7.62 6.36 -9.36
C PRO A 19 -8.48 5.16 -8.96
N PHE A 20 -9.19 5.23 -7.84
CA PHE A 20 -10.09 4.16 -7.41
C PHE A 20 -11.18 3.88 -8.44
N ARG A 21 -11.91 4.93 -8.87
CA ARG A 21 -13.00 4.80 -9.83
C ARG A 21 -12.52 4.29 -11.19
N PHE A 22 -11.34 4.74 -11.62
CA PHE A 22 -10.70 4.30 -12.84
C PHE A 22 -10.46 2.78 -12.82
N TYR A 23 -9.80 2.27 -11.78
CA TYR A 23 -9.47 0.84 -11.69
C TYR A 23 -10.68 -0.05 -11.44
N VAL A 24 -11.66 0.40 -10.68
CA VAL A 24 -12.94 -0.31 -10.51
C VAL A 24 -13.66 -0.44 -11.85
N ARG A 25 -13.72 0.64 -12.66
CA ARG A 25 -14.34 0.60 -13.98
C ARG A 25 -13.60 -0.32 -14.94
N LYS A 26 -12.27 -0.29 -14.94
CA LYS A 26 -11.40 -1.13 -15.78
C LYS A 26 -11.57 -2.62 -15.45
N ASN A 27 -11.69 -2.96 -14.16
CA ASN A 27 -11.78 -4.35 -13.68
C ASN A 27 -13.16 -4.67 -13.08
N ARG A 28 -14.24 -4.07 -13.62
CA ARG A 28 -15.60 -4.11 -13.05
C ARG A 28 -16.13 -5.52 -12.75
N ARG A 29 -15.82 -6.51 -13.59
CA ARG A 29 -16.28 -7.90 -13.41
C ARG A 29 -15.64 -8.55 -12.20
N ALA A 30 -14.32 -8.48 -12.09
CA ALA A 30 -13.60 -9.06 -10.95
C ALA A 30 -14.00 -8.38 -9.63
N PHE A 31 -14.13 -7.06 -9.64
CA PHE A 31 -14.56 -6.28 -8.48
C PHE A 31 -16.00 -6.62 -8.05
N ALA A 32 -16.95 -6.68 -8.99
CA ALA A 32 -18.35 -6.99 -8.71
C ALA A 32 -18.53 -8.42 -8.18
N ILE A 33 -17.89 -9.42 -8.79
CA ILE A 33 -17.94 -10.81 -8.32
C ILE A 33 -17.30 -10.92 -6.93
N GLY A 34 -16.17 -10.23 -6.71
CA GLY A 34 -15.50 -10.20 -5.41
C GLY A 34 -16.40 -9.62 -4.32
N ILE A 35 -17.04 -8.48 -4.56
CA ILE A 35 -17.99 -7.86 -3.60
C ILE A 35 -19.22 -8.75 -3.38
N ALA A 36 -19.84 -9.28 -4.43
CA ALA A 36 -21.00 -10.14 -4.28
C ALA A 36 -20.67 -11.38 -3.43
N ALA A 37 -19.53 -12.02 -3.70
CA ALA A 37 -19.05 -13.15 -2.92
C ALA A 37 -18.72 -12.77 -1.47
N LEU A 38 -18.18 -11.58 -1.21
CA LEU A 38 -17.96 -11.04 0.14
C LEU A 38 -19.27 -10.88 0.90
N VAL A 39 -20.26 -10.23 0.29
CA VAL A 39 -21.58 -10.02 0.89
C VAL A 39 -22.25 -11.35 1.22
N ILE A 40 -22.23 -12.32 0.28
CA ILE A 40 -22.78 -13.66 0.51
C ILE A 40 -22.01 -14.39 1.63
N THR A 41 -20.67 -14.27 1.65
CA THR A 41 -19.86 -14.86 2.73
C THR A 41 -20.27 -14.33 4.09
N ASN A 42 -20.38 -13.01 4.24
CA ASN A 42 -20.76 -12.38 5.50
C ASN A 42 -22.19 -12.71 5.92
N PHE A 43 -23.12 -12.80 4.96
CA PHE A 43 -24.49 -13.23 5.21
C PHE A 43 -24.55 -14.67 5.73
N LEU A 44 -23.88 -15.61 5.05
CA LEU A 44 -23.82 -17.00 5.49
C LEU A 44 -23.09 -17.16 6.84
N ASP A 45 -22.00 -16.43 7.04
CA ASP A 45 -21.24 -16.46 8.28
C ASP A 45 -22.05 -15.88 9.46
N ALA A 46 -22.88 -14.86 9.20
CA ALA A 46 -23.82 -14.33 10.20
C ALA A 46 -24.89 -15.33 10.63
N LEU A 47 -25.27 -16.28 9.77
CA LEU A 47 -26.22 -17.33 10.11
C LEU A 47 -25.59 -18.51 10.88
N THR A 48 -24.26 -18.60 10.96
CA THR A 48 -23.59 -19.74 11.62
C THR A 48 -23.91 -19.85 13.12
N PRO A 49 -23.99 -18.77 13.92
CA PRO A 49 -24.43 -18.87 15.31
C PRO A 49 -25.88 -19.31 15.45
N MET A 50 -26.75 -18.99 14.47
CA MET A 50 -28.14 -19.50 14.46
C MET A 50 -28.22 -21.03 14.21
N GLY A 51 -27.38 -21.52 13.30
CA GLY A 51 -27.25 -22.97 13.09
C GLY A 51 -26.77 -23.69 14.35
N LEU A 52 -25.78 -23.07 15.08
CA LEU A 52 -25.33 -23.61 16.35
C LEU A 52 -26.43 -23.55 17.43
N LYS A 53 -27.21 -22.47 17.49
CA LYS A 53 -28.40 -22.37 18.35
C LYS A 53 -29.36 -23.53 18.15
N MET A 54 -29.73 -23.78 16.89
CA MET A 54 -30.66 -24.90 16.57
C MET A 54 -30.12 -26.26 17.03
N GLY A 55 -28.80 -26.47 16.88
CA GLY A 55 -28.16 -27.70 17.33
C GLY A 55 -28.18 -27.87 18.86
N ILE A 56 -27.85 -26.80 19.60
CA ILE A 56 -27.85 -26.82 21.07
C ILE A 56 -29.27 -27.00 21.61
N ASP A 57 -30.25 -26.28 21.08
CA ASP A 57 -31.63 -26.37 21.51
C ASP A 57 -32.21 -27.81 21.25
N ALA A 58 -31.81 -28.44 20.14
CA ALA A 58 -32.17 -29.82 19.83
C ALA A 58 -31.55 -30.84 20.81
N ILE A 59 -30.30 -30.59 21.26
CA ILE A 59 -29.64 -31.44 22.28
C ILE A 59 -30.35 -31.28 23.61
N VAL A 60 -30.64 -30.08 24.05
CA VAL A 60 -31.35 -29.81 25.31
C VAL A 60 -32.76 -30.34 25.28
N GLY A 61 -33.46 -30.23 24.14
CA GLY A 61 -34.80 -30.78 23.92
C GLY A 61 -34.84 -32.29 23.66
N ASN A 62 -33.70 -32.96 23.63
CA ASN A 62 -33.54 -34.37 23.33
C ASN A 62 -34.27 -34.82 22.04
N ASP A 63 -34.19 -33.99 20.98
CA ASP A 63 -34.81 -34.25 19.67
C ASP A 63 -33.73 -34.59 18.60
N PRO A 64 -33.49 -35.89 18.33
CA PRO A 64 -32.48 -36.34 17.38
C PRO A 64 -32.77 -35.93 15.92
N LYS A 65 -34.05 -35.72 15.56
CA LYS A 65 -34.42 -35.35 14.19
C LYS A 65 -34.04 -33.88 13.93
N THR A 66 -34.42 -33.00 14.85
CA THR A 66 -34.06 -31.58 14.77
C THR A 66 -32.53 -31.39 14.85
N LEU A 67 -31.82 -32.19 15.65
CA LEU A 67 -30.37 -32.20 15.69
C LEU A 67 -29.76 -32.58 14.33
N GLY A 68 -30.27 -33.63 13.67
CA GLY A 68 -29.80 -34.00 12.33
C GLY A 68 -29.96 -32.87 11.29
N HIS A 69 -31.11 -32.20 11.28
CA HIS A 69 -31.36 -31.06 10.41
C HIS A 69 -30.43 -29.88 10.73
N ALA A 70 -30.23 -29.56 12.01
CA ALA A 70 -29.35 -28.49 12.45
C ALA A 70 -27.88 -28.73 12.03
N LEU A 71 -27.40 -29.96 12.14
CA LEU A 71 -26.05 -30.35 11.72
C LEU A 71 -25.88 -30.23 10.21
N ILE A 72 -26.85 -30.71 9.40
CA ILE A 72 -26.80 -30.56 7.93
C ILE A 72 -26.81 -29.08 7.54
N PHE A 73 -27.68 -28.28 8.17
CA PHE A 73 -27.76 -26.84 7.94
C PHE A 73 -26.45 -26.15 8.29
N TYR A 74 -25.88 -26.42 9.46
CA TYR A 74 -24.60 -25.84 9.90
C TYR A 74 -23.44 -26.22 8.97
N LEU A 75 -23.34 -27.48 8.55
CA LEU A 75 -22.34 -27.95 7.59
C LEU A 75 -22.52 -27.28 6.23
N GLY A 76 -23.76 -27.13 5.77
CA GLY A 76 -24.08 -26.41 4.54
C GLY A 76 -23.63 -24.94 4.59
N LEU A 77 -23.91 -24.25 5.72
CA LEU A 77 -23.43 -22.88 5.93
C LEU A 77 -21.91 -22.79 5.91
N MET A 78 -21.20 -23.69 6.61
CA MET A 78 -19.73 -23.71 6.66
C MET A 78 -19.12 -23.96 5.29
N THR A 79 -19.68 -24.91 4.52
CA THR A 79 -19.24 -25.20 3.15
C THR A 79 -19.47 -23.99 2.23
N GLY A 80 -20.64 -23.35 2.35
CA GLY A 80 -20.96 -22.13 1.62
C GLY A 80 -20.00 -20.99 1.95
N VAL A 81 -19.78 -20.73 3.24
CA VAL A 81 -18.79 -19.72 3.71
C VAL A 81 -17.41 -19.99 3.14
N MET A 82 -16.94 -21.25 3.17
CA MET A 82 -15.64 -21.63 2.62
C MET A 82 -15.55 -21.36 1.11
N GLY A 83 -16.55 -21.75 0.34
CA GLY A 83 -16.58 -21.57 -1.12
C GLY A 83 -16.61 -20.10 -1.53
N PHE A 84 -17.51 -19.30 -0.94
CA PHE A 84 -17.60 -17.87 -1.24
C PHE A 84 -16.42 -17.09 -0.69
N ARG A 85 -15.84 -17.48 0.45
CA ARG A 85 -14.62 -16.91 1.01
C ARG A 85 -13.41 -17.13 0.09
N PHE A 86 -13.28 -18.30 -0.50
CA PHE A 86 -12.27 -18.57 -1.51
C PHE A 86 -12.51 -17.72 -2.76
N THR A 87 -13.75 -17.65 -3.24
CA THR A 87 -14.13 -16.89 -4.44
C THR A 87 -13.75 -15.41 -4.31
N TRP A 88 -14.18 -14.72 -3.25
CA TRP A 88 -13.88 -13.29 -3.12
C TRP A 88 -12.37 -13.04 -2.97
N ARG A 89 -11.61 -13.93 -2.28
CA ARG A 89 -10.16 -13.80 -2.17
C ARG A 89 -9.47 -13.87 -3.52
N VAL A 90 -9.87 -14.79 -4.37
CA VAL A 90 -9.30 -14.95 -5.72
C VAL A 90 -9.63 -13.73 -6.59
N TYR A 91 -10.89 -13.32 -6.64
CA TYR A 91 -11.31 -12.22 -7.52
C TYR A 91 -10.78 -10.86 -7.06
N PHE A 92 -10.79 -10.61 -5.76
CA PHE A 92 -10.22 -9.38 -5.20
C PHE A 92 -8.69 -9.37 -5.29
N GLY A 93 -8.05 -10.54 -5.12
CA GLY A 93 -6.64 -10.72 -5.38
C GLY A 93 -6.28 -10.34 -6.82
N ARG A 94 -6.98 -10.90 -7.80
CA ARG A 94 -6.81 -10.56 -9.22
C ARG A 94 -6.99 -9.06 -9.47
N PHE A 95 -7.99 -8.44 -8.86
CA PHE A 95 -8.24 -7.01 -8.99
C PHE A 95 -7.04 -6.17 -8.58
N HIS A 96 -6.59 -6.30 -7.32
CA HIS A 96 -5.53 -5.42 -6.82
C HIS A 96 -4.13 -5.73 -7.40
N TYR A 97 -3.85 -6.98 -7.81
CA TYR A 97 -2.61 -7.29 -8.52
C TYR A 97 -2.61 -6.74 -9.95
N ALA A 98 -3.76 -6.78 -10.66
CA ALA A 98 -3.89 -6.14 -11.97
C ALA A 98 -3.70 -4.61 -11.90
N VAL A 99 -4.13 -3.98 -10.80
CA VAL A 99 -3.84 -2.55 -10.54
C VAL A 99 -2.34 -2.31 -10.42
N ALA A 100 -1.64 -3.14 -9.65
CA ALA A 100 -0.20 -2.99 -9.45
C ALA A 100 0.61 -3.21 -10.75
N GLU A 101 0.20 -4.17 -11.57
CA GLU A 101 0.79 -4.45 -12.87
C GLU A 101 0.61 -3.26 -13.83
N ASP A 102 -0.63 -2.79 -14.00
CA ASP A 102 -0.93 -1.64 -14.87
C ASP A 102 -0.14 -0.40 -14.44
N LEU A 103 -0.08 -0.13 -13.14
CA LEU A 103 0.61 1.05 -12.64
C LEU A 103 2.13 0.97 -12.84
N ARG A 104 2.75 -0.21 -12.64
CA ARG A 104 4.17 -0.41 -12.95
C ARG A 104 4.46 -0.21 -14.43
N ASN A 105 3.62 -0.74 -15.30
CA ASN A 105 3.78 -0.57 -16.75
C ASN A 105 3.68 0.90 -17.14
N ARG A 106 2.74 1.67 -16.59
CA ARG A 106 2.60 3.12 -16.84
C ARG A 106 3.81 3.91 -16.33
N ILE A 107 4.29 3.61 -15.11
CA ILE A 107 5.50 4.22 -14.56
C ILE A 107 6.69 3.92 -15.47
N PHE A 108 6.86 2.67 -15.88
CA PHE A 108 7.97 2.30 -16.75
C PHE A 108 7.89 3.00 -18.12
N GLN A 109 6.71 3.01 -18.76
CA GLN A 109 6.49 3.76 -19.99
C GLN A 109 6.81 5.25 -19.82
N LYS A 110 6.37 5.86 -18.69
CA LYS A 110 6.69 7.25 -18.41
C LYS A 110 8.18 7.49 -18.27
N LEU A 111 8.87 6.64 -17.51
CA LEU A 111 10.32 6.75 -17.34
C LEU A 111 11.05 6.66 -18.70
N THR A 112 10.63 5.81 -19.62
CA THR A 112 11.28 5.73 -20.95
C THR A 112 11.08 6.97 -21.81
N THR A 113 10.13 7.84 -21.49
CA THR A 113 9.90 9.10 -22.24
C THR A 113 10.61 10.32 -21.61
N LEU A 114 11.15 10.20 -20.40
CA LEU A 114 11.82 11.29 -19.72
C LEU A 114 13.27 11.41 -20.15
N GLY A 115 13.75 12.67 -20.29
CA GLY A 115 15.10 12.97 -20.72
C GLY A 115 16.15 12.85 -19.61
N PRO A 116 17.45 12.90 -19.97
CA PRO A 116 18.57 12.80 -19.03
C PRO A 116 18.57 13.86 -17.92
N SER A 117 18.02 15.04 -18.17
CA SER A 117 17.90 16.11 -17.17
C SER A 117 17.03 15.69 -15.96
N PHE A 118 16.00 14.88 -16.18
CA PHE A 118 15.21 14.30 -15.10
C PHE A 118 16.04 13.33 -14.25
N TYR A 119 16.80 12.44 -14.89
CA TYR A 119 17.62 11.44 -14.20
C TYR A 119 18.80 12.04 -13.42
N GLN A 120 19.32 13.18 -13.87
CA GLN A 120 20.37 13.92 -13.12
C GLN A 120 19.85 14.48 -11.79
N ARG A 121 18.55 14.84 -11.73
CA ARG A 121 17.93 15.38 -10.50
C ARG A 121 17.27 14.31 -9.62
N SER A 122 16.96 13.16 -10.19
CA SER A 122 16.20 12.10 -9.52
C SER A 122 17.09 10.89 -9.26
N PRO A 123 17.45 10.59 -8.00
CA PRO A 123 18.28 9.44 -7.69
C PRO A 123 17.56 8.13 -8.07
N VAL A 124 18.28 7.20 -8.68
CA VAL A 124 17.75 5.90 -9.13
C VAL A 124 17.05 5.13 -8.00
N GLY A 125 17.59 5.20 -6.78
CA GLY A 125 16.98 4.57 -5.61
C GLY A 125 15.56 5.09 -5.30
N GLY A 126 15.32 6.39 -5.49
CA GLY A 126 13.98 6.99 -5.34
C GLY A 126 12.99 6.47 -6.38
N LEU A 127 13.41 6.36 -7.64
CA LEU A 127 12.60 5.84 -8.73
C LEU A 127 12.28 4.34 -8.53
N MET A 128 13.25 3.56 -8.06
CA MET A 128 13.02 2.16 -7.72
C MET A 128 12.05 2.00 -6.55
N SER A 129 12.10 2.89 -5.56
CA SER A 129 11.13 2.92 -4.46
C SER A 129 9.71 3.21 -4.96
N LEU A 130 9.53 4.12 -5.93
CA LEU A 130 8.22 4.38 -6.55
C LEU A 130 7.63 3.13 -7.20
N ILE A 131 8.42 2.41 -8.01
CA ILE A 131 7.96 1.20 -8.73
C ILE A 131 7.66 0.03 -7.78
N THR A 132 8.41 -0.09 -6.68
CA THR A 132 8.30 -1.22 -5.76
C THR A 132 7.43 -0.89 -4.56
N SER A 133 7.89 0.01 -3.69
CA SER A 133 7.23 0.33 -2.41
C SER A 133 5.93 1.10 -2.61
N ASP A 134 5.94 2.20 -3.37
CA ASP A 134 4.76 3.05 -3.51
C ASP A 134 3.64 2.37 -4.28
N VAL A 135 3.96 1.65 -5.36
CA VAL A 135 2.95 0.83 -6.06
C VAL A 135 2.38 -0.24 -5.14
N ASN A 136 3.19 -0.87 -4.27
CA ASN A 136 2.70 -1.86 -3.32
C ASN A 136 1.81 -1.22 -2.25
N GLN A 137 2.17 -0.06 -1.70
CA GLN A 137 1.34 0.67 -0.74
C GLN A 137 0.00 1.10 -1.35
N PHE A 138 0.00 1.62 -2.57
CA PHE A 138 -1.23 1.94 -3.28
C PHE A 138 -2.10 0.70 -3.52
N ARG A 139 -1.49 -0.41 -3.97
CA ARG A 139 -2.16 -1.70 -4.13
C ARG A 139 -2.82 -2.16 -2.83
N MET A 140 -2.12 -2.05 -1.69
CA MET A 140 -2.65 -2.40 -0.37
C MET A 140 -3.80 -1.49 0.04
N GLY A 141 -3.72 -0.20 -0.25
CA GLY A 141 -4.79 0.76 0.03
C GLY A 141 -6.05 0.51 -0.79
N ILE A 142 -5.92 0.35 -2.11
CA ILE A 142 -7.06 0.17 -3.03
C ILE A 142 -7.66 -1.24 -2.99
N GLY A 143 -6.87 -2.25 -2.66
CA GLY A 143 -7.30 -3.63 -2.51
C GLY A 143 -7.67 -3.97 -1.07
N PRO A 144 -6.74 -4.50 -0.27
CA PRO A 144 -7.00 -4.94 1.10
C PRO A 144 -7.62 -3.84 2.00
N GLY A 145 -7.18 -2.57 1.89
CA GLY A 145 -7.71 -1.47 2.70
C GLY A 145 -9.20 -1.23 2.44
N VAL A 146 -9.59 -1.11 1.17
CA VAL A 146 -11.01 -0.96 0.79
C VAL A 146 -11.81 -2.21 1.14
N LEU A 147 -11.24 -3.40 0.95
CA LEU A 147 -11.89 -4.65 1.26
C LEU A 147 -12.21 -4.77 2.76
N ILE A 148 -11.24 -4.50 3.63
CA ILE A 148 -11.40 -4.54 5.09
C ILE A 148 -12.50 -3.58 5.55
N MET A 149 -12.56 -2.37 4.97
CA MET A 149 -13.61 -1.40 5.26
C MET A 149 -14.99 -1.91 4.83
N LEU A 150 -15.12 -2.44 3.61
CA LEU A 150 -16.36 -3.00 3.10
C LEU A 150 -16.79 -4.22 3.91
N ASP A 151 -15.86 -5.11 4.26
CA ASP A 151 -16.10 -6.29 5.09
C ASP A 151 -16.65 -5.89 6.45
N ALA A 152 -16.05 -4.92 7.12
CA ALA A 152 -16.51 -4.42 8.41
C ALA A 152 -17.94 -3.83 8.34
N ILE A 153 -18.25 -3.04 7.30
CA ILE A 153 -19.57 -2.44 7.11
C ILE A 153 -20.62 -3.53 6.87
N VAL A 154 -20.35 -4.44 5.95
CA VAL A 154 -21.26 -5.55 5.61
C VAL A 154 -21.46 -6.49 6.81
N TYR A 155 -20.38 -6.73 7.57
CA TYR A 155 -20.44 -7.52 8.79
C TYR A 155 -21.41 -6.91 9.81
N ILE A 156 -21.23 -5.63 10.13
CA ILE A 156 -22.13 -4.92 11.07
C ILE A 156 -23.57 -4.95 10.57
N ALA A 157 -23.78 -4.75 9.26
CA ALA A 157 -25.12 -4.73 8.66
C ALA A 157 -25.88 -6.06 8.80
N PHE A 158 -25.20 -7.20 8.85
CA PHE A 158 -25.86 -8.51 9.04
C PHE A 158 -25.87 -8.98 10.49
N TYR A 159 -24.82 -8.73 11.24
CA TYR A 159 -24.70 -9.24 12.62
C TYR A 159 -25.58 -8.47 13.61
N LEU A 160 -25.63 -7.15 13.47
CA LEU A 160 -26.41 -6.31 14.39
C LEU A 160 -27.92 -6.63 14.36
N PRO A 161 -28.59 -6.78 13.21
CA PRO A 161 -29.98 -7.19 13.18
C PRO A 161 -30.24 -8.57 13.80
N LEU A 162 -29.32 -9.53 13.62
CA LEU A 162 -29.45 -10.86 14.20
C LEU A 162 -29.27 -10.86 15.73
N MET A 163 -28.39 -10.00 16.26
CA MET A 163 -28.27 -9.79 17.70
C MET A 163 -29.55 -9.17 18.27
N ILE A 164 -30.11 -8.16 17.62
CA ILE A 164 -31.38 -7.53 18.01
C ILE A 164 -32.54 -8.53 17.98
N TYR A 165 -32.58 -9.40 16.96
CA TYR A 165 -33.58 -10.45 16.83
C TYR A 165 -33.52 -11.46 17.97
N LEU A 166 -32.32 -11.81 18.45
CA LEU A 166 -32.16 -12.73 19.59
C LEU A 166 -32.60 -12.11 20.92
N SER A 167 -32.14 -10.91 21.22
CA SER A 167 -32.56 -10.13 22.38
C SER A 167 -32.11 -8.68 22.20
N TRP A 168 -33.09 -7.76 22.20
CA TRP A 168 -32.81 -6.32 22.22
C TRP A 168 -32.07 -5.90 23.48
N ASP A 169 -32.50 -6.44 24.63
CA ASP A 169 -31.96 -6.11 25.94
C ASP A 169 -30.48 -6.48 26.07
N TRP A 170 -30.08 -7.65 25.62
CA TRP A 170 -28.68 -8.08 25.63
C TRP A 170 -27.84 -7.28 24.64
N THR A 171 -28.43 -6.93 23.49
CA THR A 171 -27.72 -6.22 22.42
C THR A 171 -27.24 -4.84 22.89
N TRP A 172 -28.12 -4.01 23.44
CA TRP A 172 -27.71 -2.68 23.86
C TRP A 172 -26.76 -2.69 25.07
N LYS A 173 -26.95 -3.62 26.03
CA LYS A 173 -26.08 -3.79 27.19
C LYS A 173 -24.66 -4.21 26.81
N THR A 174 -24.52 -5.10 25.86
CA THR A 174 -23.20 -5.56 25.38
C THR A 174 -22.56 -4.55 24.44
N LEU A 175 -23.35 -3.86 23.62
CA LEU A 175 -22.85 -2.86 22.68
C LEU A 175 -22.33 -1.59 23.39
N ILE A 176 -22.75 -1.30 24.61
CA ILE A 176 -22.32 -0.09 25.35
C ILE A 176 -20.82 -0.05 25.58
N ILE A 177 -20.15 -1.22 25.64
CA ILE A 177 -18.70 -1.33 25.83
C ILE A 177 -17.93 -1.17 24.51
N LEU A 178 -18.52 -1.57 23.38
CA LEU A 178 -17.84 -1.63 22.10
C LEU A 178 -17.28 -0.28 21.61
N PRO A 179 -17.95 0.87 21.79
CA PRO A 179 -17.40 2.17 21.40
C PRO A 179 -16.14 2.59 22.16
N PHE A 180 -15.92 2.04 23.34
CA PHE A 180 -14.71 2.37 24.13
C PHE A 180 -13.47 1.66 23.60
N ILE A 181 -13.62 0.53 22.91
CA ILE A 181 -12.49 -0.25 22.40
C ILE A 181 -11.68 0.53 21.35
N PRO A 182 -12.28 1.08 20.28
CA PRO A 182 -11.55 1.89 19.31
C PRO A 182 -10.82 3.08 19.95
N PHE A 183 -11.43 3.72 20.95
CA PHE A 183 -10.82 4.86 21.63
C PHE A 183 -9.57 4.45 22.44
N ILE A 184 -9.63 3.32 23.16
CA ILE A 184 -8.48 2.78 23.90
C ILE A 184 -7.39 2.35 22.91
N MET A 185 -7.79 1.68 21.81
CA MET A 185 -6.88 1.22 20.75
C MET A 185 -6.16 2.39 20.09
N GLN A 186 -6.86 3.48 19.80
CA GLN A 186 -6.25 4.66 19.18
C GLN A 186 -5.20 5.32 20.09
N LYS A 187 -5.46 5.39 21.40
CA LYS A 187 -4.44 5.85 22.35
C LYS A 187 -3.21 4.97 22.37
N LEU A 188 -3.41 3.66 22.35
CA LEU A 188 -2.33 2.69 22.35
C LEU A 188 -1.53 2.73 21.05
N GLU A 189 -2.22 2.91 19.91
CA GLU A 189 -1.60 3.05 18.60
C GLU A 189 -0.74 4.31 18.48
N ASN A 190 -1.22 5.45 19.00
CA ASN A 190 -0.43 6.68 19.05
C ASN A 190 0.84 6.49 19.88
N LEU A 191 0.72 5.85 21.04
CA LEU A 191 1.86 5.55 21.91
C LEU A 191 2.86 4.58 21.23
N LEU A 192 2.35 3.55 20.55
CA LEU A 192 3.14 2.61 19.77
C LEU A 192 3.88 3.31 18.62
N HIS A 193 3.22 4.25 17.96
CA HIS A 193 3.82 5.04 16.89
C HIS A 193 5.00 5.88 17.39
N ASP A 194 4.86 6.55 18.55
CA ASP A 194 5.93 7.37 19.12
C ASP A 194 7.13 6.51 19.53
N TYR A 195 6.89 5.36 20.18
CA TYR A 195 7.97 4.45 20.55
C TYR A 195 8.62 3.78 19.32
N SER A 196 7.83 3.45 18.28
CA SER A 196 8.38 2.90 17.04
C SER A 196 9.27 3.91 16.31
N ARG A 197 8.92 5.21 16.34
CA ARG A 197 9.78 6.27 15.81
C ARG A 197 11.10 6.34 16.56
N ALA A 198 11.05 6.39 17.90
CA ALA A 198 12.25 6.39 18.73
C ALA A 198 13.12 5.13 18.50
N GLN A 199 12.51 3.97 18.33
CA GLN A 199 13.20 2.73 17.97
C GLN A 199 13.91 2.83 16.61
N GLN A 200 13.25 3.42 15.60
CA GLN A 200 13.84 3.62 14.27
C GLN A 200 15.04 4.59 14.33
N ASP A 201 14.95 5.66 15.13
CA ASP A 201 16.05 6.60 15.32
C ASP A 201 17.27 5.90 15.95
N ARG A 202 17.07 5.06 16.97
CA ARG A 202 18.15 4.26 17.59
C ARG A 202 18.73 3.22 16.64
N LEU A 203 17.91 2.61 15.79
CA LEU A 203 18.38 1.70 14.74
C LEU A 203 19.24 2.43 13.71
N ALA A 204 18.85 3.64 13.31
CA ALA A 204 19.63 4.46 12.38
C ALA A 204 20.99 4.83 12.98
N GLU A 205 21.05 5.24 14.26
CA GLU A 205 22.32 5.53 14.97
C GLU A 205 23.23 4.28 15.05
N LEU A 206 22.65 3.12 15.34
CA LEU A 206 23.39 1.84 15.40
C LEU A 206 23.93 1.45 14.02
N SER A 207 23.10 1.57 12.99
CA SER A 207 23.45 1.25 11.61
C SER A 207 24.54 2.17 11.07
N ALA A 208 24.44 3.46 11.34
CA ALA A 208 25.48 4.45 10.96
C ALA A 208 26.82 4.13 11.62
N ASN A 209 26.80 3.78 12.91
CA ASN A 209 28.03 3.39 13.63
C ASN A 209 28.61 2.06 13.08
N ALA A 210 27.78 1.07 12.77
CA ALA A 210 28.24 -0.16 12.13
C ALA A 210 28.87 0.12 10.75
N GLN A 211 28.26 0.99 9.95
CA GLN A 211 28.80 1.38 8.64
C GLN A 211 30.15 2.12 8.79
N GLU A 212 30.27 3.01 9.78
CA GLU A 212 31.51 3.72 10.07
C GLU A 212 32.63 2.73 10.46
N ILE A 213 32.35 1.77 11.35
CA ILE A 213 33.30 0.74 11.76
C ILE A 213 33.75 -0.11 10.58
N VAL A 214 32.82 -0.57 9.74
CA VAL A 214 33.13 -1.38 8.56
C VAL A 214 33.95 -0.61 7.53
N SER A 215 33.56 0.65 7.25
CA SER A 215 34.27 1.51 6.31
C SER A 215 35.67 1.88 6.80
N GLY A 216 35.82 2.11 8.12
CA GLY A 216 37.07 2.48 8.77
C GLY A 216 37.90 1.29 9.30
N VAL A 217 37.56 0.03 8.96
CA VAL A 217 38.17 -1.17 9.58
C VAL A 217 39.70 -1.22 9.47
N ARG A 218 40.25 -0.70 8.38
CA ARG A 218 41.73 -0.63 8.21
C ARG A 218 42.37 0.29 9.24
N VAL A 219 41.76 1.43 9.51
CA VAL A 219 42.25 2.41 10.52
C VAL A 219 42.12 1.81 11.91
N ILE A 220 40.97 1.21 12.23
CA ILE A 220 40.73 0.56 13.52
C ILE A 220 41.77 -0.51 13.79
N LYS A 221 42.08 -1.33 12.77
CA LYS A 221 43.10 -2.39 12.85
C LYS A 221 44.50 -1.84 13.02
N SER A 222 44.90 -0.80 12.27
CA SER A 222 46.23 -0.23 12.35
C SER A 222 46.52 0.46 13.69
N TYR A 223 45.48 0.95 14.39
CA TYR A 223 45.60 1.55 15.72
C TYR A 223 45.15 0.63 16.88
N ALA A 224 44.85 -0.62 16.61
CA ALA A 224 44.41 -1.65 17.60
C ALA A 224 43.24 -1.14 18.47
N GLN A 225 42.23 -0.45 17.86
CA GLN A 225 41.13 0.17 18.56
C GLN A 225 39.85 -0.70 18.57
N GLU A 226 39.93 -2.00 18.31
CA GLU A 226 38.79 -2.89 18.21
C GLU A 226 37.95 -2.94 19.52
N LYS A 227 38.63 -2.99 20.69
CA LYS A 227 37.94 -3.01 21.98
C LYS A 227 37.15 -1.74 22.25
N ASN A 228 37.69 -0.56 21.91
CA ASN A 228 37.03 0.71 22.09
C ASN A 228 35.80 0.83 21.16
N GLN A 229 35.95 0.44 19.89
CA GLN A 229 34.84 0.45 18.95
C GLN A 229 33.73 -0.53 19.31
N LEU A 230 34.09 -1.71 19.80
CA LEU A 230 33.12 -2.67 20.33
C LEU A 230 32.36 -2.08 21.54
N GLY A 231 33.05 -1.33 22.41
CA GLY A 231 32.42 -0.62 23.55
C GLY A 231 31.37 0.38 23.10
N PHE A 232 31.69 1.24 22.11
CA PHE A 232 30.73 2.20 21.54
C PHE A 232 29.55 1.51 20.84
N PHE A 233 29.84 0.47 20.07
CA PHE A 233 28.77 -0.31 19.43
C PHE A 233 27.82 -0.94 20.47
N ASN A 234 28.35 -1.52 21.55
CA ASN A 234 27.55 -2.12 22.61
C ASN A 234 26.64 -1.09 23.32
N ILE A 235 27.13 0.13 23.53
CA ILE A 235 26.31 1.21 24.12
C ILE A 235 25.12 1.53 23.21
N LYS A 236 25.36 1.71 21.91
CA LYS A 236 24.30 1.98 20.93
C LYS A 236 23.35 0.79 20.75
N SER A 237 23.88 -0.43 20.77
CA SER A 237 23.08 -1.66 20.70
C SER A 237 22.14 -1.80 21.92
N ARG A 238 22.61 -1.49 23.13
CA ARG A 238 21.74 -1.48 24.33
C ARG A 238 20.67 -0.39 24.26
N ALA A 239 21.00 0.80 23.75
CA ALA A 239 20.02 1.87 23.58
C ALA A 239 18.93 1.46 22.59
N TYR A 240 19.28 0.75 21.51
CA TYR A 240 18.33 0.17 20.57
C TYR A 240 17.49 -0.93 21.24
N GLU A 241 18.10 -1.84 21.98
CA GLU A 241 17.39 -2.89 22.74
C GLU A 241 16.36 -2.30 23.71
N GLU A 242 16.73 -1.27 24.47
CA GLU A 242 15.79 -0.57 25.35
C GLU A 242 14.62 0.04 24.60
N ALA A 243 14.86 0.64 23.42
CA ALA A 243 13.80 1.18 22.58
C ALA A 243 12.89 0.07 22.04
N CYS A 244 13.45 -1.06 21.59
CA CYS A 244 12.69 -2.25 21.19
C CYS A 244 11.82 -2.78 22.34
N ASN A 245 12.37 -2.88 23.55
CA ASN A 245 11.64 -3.35 24.72
C ASN A 245 10.47 -2.43 25.08
N ARG A 246 10.61 -1.10 24.93
CA ARG A 246 9.50 -0.15 25.13
C ARG A 246 8.41 -0.33 24.10
N THR A 247 8.76 -0.43 22.81
CA THR A 247 7.83 -0.70 21.73
C THR A 247 7.09 -2.03 21.96
N SER A 248 7.83 -3.10 22.27
CA SER A 248 7.27 -4.43 22.50
C SER A 248 6.32 -4.49 23.69
N LYS A 249 6.59 -3.74 24.78
CA LYS A 249 5.68 -3.65 25.92
C LYS A 249 4.32 -3.07 25.54
N VAL A 250 4.30 -2.03 24.72
CA VAL A 250 3.05 -1.42 24.26
C VAL A 250 2.35 -2.35 23.25
N ASP A 251 3.08 -2.90 22.29
CA ASP A 251 2.56 -3.85 21.31
C ASP A 251 1.91 -5.08 21.99
N SER A 252 2.57 -5.60 23.02
CA SER A 252 2.08 -6.75 23.80
C SER A 252 0.76 -6.48 24.54
N LEU A 253 0.35 -5.23 24.72
CA LEU A 253 -0.94 -4.88 25.36
C LEU A 253 -2.13 -5.01 24.41
N PHE A 254 -1.92 -4.97 23.08
CA PHE A 254 -3.02 -5.05 22.10
C PHE A 254 -3.83 -6.33 22.25
N SER A 255 -3.16 -7.49 22.25
CA SER A 255 -3.84 -8.78 22.33
C SER A 255 -4.60 -9.00 23.66
N PRO A 256 -4.03 -8.75 24.85
CA PRO A 256 -4.76 -8.85 26.10
C PRO A 256 -5.95 -7.90 26.19
N LEU A 257 -5.83 -6.65 25.72
CA LEU A 257 -6.93 -5.70 25.74
C LEU A 257 -8.09 -6.15 24.85
N MET A 258 -7.80 -6.67 23.65
CA MET A 258 -8.82 -7.24 22.78
C MET A 258 -9.52 -8.44 23.42
N HIS A 259 -8.75 -9.36 24.04
CA HIS A 259 -9.33 -10.51 24.74
C HIS A 259 -10.15 -10.07 25.97
N SER A 260 -9.68 -9.09 26.73
CA SER A 260 -10.41 -8.56 27.89
C SER A 260 -11.75 -7.96 27.47
N ALA A 261 -11.84 -7.30 26.33
CA ALA A 261 -13.10 -6.78 25.81
C ALA A 261 -14.10 -7.91 25.49
N ILE A 262 -13.62 -9.05 24.95
CA ILE A 262 -14.46 -10.24 24.74
C ILE A 262 -14.96 -10.79 26.08
N VAL A 263 -14.05 -10.93 27.05
CA VAL A 263 -14.40 -11.44 28.38
C VAL A 263 -15.39 -10.51 29.09
N LEU A 264 -15.23 -9.20 29.00
CA LEU A 264 -16.16 -8.23 29.55
C LEU A 264 -17.55 -8.35 28.90
N GLY A 265 -17.62 -8.44 27.57
CA GLY A 265 -18.88 -8.66 26.86
C GLY A 265 -19.55 -9.97 27.24
N ALA A 266 -18.77 -11.04 27.40
CA ALA A 266 -19.26 -12.33 27.90
C ALA A 266 -19.73 -12.25 29.35
N THR A 267 -19.02 -11.52 30.21
CA THR A 267 -19.39 -11.33 31.63
C THR A 267 -20.72 -10.57 31.75
N ILE A 268 -20.91 -9.52 30.94
CA ILE A 268 -22.19 -8.80 30.88
C ILE A 268 -23.32 -9.73 30.47
N LEU A 269 -23.08 -10.51 29.40
CA LEU A 269 -24.06 -11.48 28.95
C LEU A 269 -24.39 -12.52 30.04
N LEU A 270 -23.40 -12.98 30.81
CA LEU A 270 -23.62 -13.88 31.94
C LEU A 270 -24.45 -13.22 33.03
N ILE A 271 -24.11 -12.01 33.43
CA ILE A 271 -24.82 -11.30 34.54
C ILE A 271 -26.29 -11.05 34.18
N PHE A 272 -26.57 -10.55 32.99
CA PHE A 272 -27.92 -10.15 32.61
C PHE A 272 -28.70 -11.24 31.87
N GLY A 273 -28.03 -12.20 31.22
CA GLY A 273 -28.67 -13.27 30.48
C GLY A 273 -29.02 -14.50 31.31
N THR A 274 -28.38 -14.68 32.47
CA THR A 274 -28.63 -15.84 33.35
C THR A 274 -30.04 -15.80 33.94
N ASP A 275 -30.55 -14.65 34.33
CA ASP A 275 -31.87 -14.48 34.89
C ASP A 275 -32.96 -14.86 33.86
N GLU A 276 -32.84 -14.45 32.63
CA GLU A 276 -33.73 -14.78 31.51
C GLU A 276 -33.66 -16.26 31.14
N LEU A 277 -32.46 -16.84 31.19
CA LEU A 277 -32.23 -18.26 30.92
C LEU A 277 -32.87 -19.13 32.02
N MET A 278 -32.72 -18.73 33.29
CA MET A 278 -33.32 -19.43 34.44
C MET A 278 -34.84 -19.29 34.47
N ALA A 279 -35.38 -18.16 34.02
CA ALA A 279 -36.82 -17.94 33.83
C ALA A 279 -37.40 -18.70 32.64
N GLY A 280 -36.58 -19.34 31.79
CA GLY A 280 -36.99 -20.07 30.61
C GLY A 280 -37.51 -19.20 29.46
N THR A 281 -37.32 -17.90 29.50
CA THR A 281 -37.72 -16.95 28.44
C THR A 281 -36.80 -17.01 27.24
N VAL A 282 -35.56 -17.47 27.43
CA VAL A 282 -34.54 -17.63 26.41
C VAL A 282 -33.94 -19.03 26.46
N THR A 283 -33.62 -19.60 25.31
CA THR A 283 -33.01 -20.94 25.22
C THR A 283 -31.50 -20.89 25.42
N MET A 284 -30.92 -22.03 25.88
CA MET A 284 -29.47 -22.18 25.99
C MET A 284 -28.75 -21.97 24.64
N GLY A 285 -29.37 -22.42 23.55
CA GLY A 285 -28.86 -22.16 22.20
C GLY A 285 -28.82 -20.68 21.83
N SER A 286 -29.86 -19.90 22.24
CA SER A 286 -29.88 -18.45 22.04
C SER A 286 -28.75 -17.75 22.80
N PHE A 287 -28.48 -18.18 24.02
CA PHE A 287 -27.39 -17.64 24.84
C PHE A 287 -26.03 -17.90 24.20
N VAL A 288 -25.75 -19.10 23.75
CA VAL A 288 -24.49 -19.45 23.07
C VAL A 288 -24.34 -18.74 21.74
N ALA A 289 -25.41 -18.62 20.95
CA ALA A 289 -25.41 -17.88 19.70
C ALA A 289 -25.09 -16.41 19.92
N PHE A 290 -25.70 -15.77 20.93
CA PHE A 290 -25.45 -14.38 21.26
C PHE A 290 -24.00 -14.16 21.71
N TYR A 291 -23.45 -15.05 22.54
CA TYR A 291 -22.03 -15.05 22.92
C TYR A 291 -21.10 -15.10 21.70
N GLN A 292 -21.42 -15.93 20.71
CA GLN A 292 -20.66 -16.01 19.47
C GLN A 292 -20.71 -14.68 18.68
N TYR A 293 -21.87 -13.99 18.65
CA TYR A 293 -21.97 -12.67 18.02
C TYR A 293 -21.12 -11.64 18.73
N VAL A 294 -21.19 -11.55 20.06
CA VAL A 294 -20.38 -10.61 20.86
C VAL A 294 -18.89 -10.82 20.59
N ARG A 295 -18.44 -12.07 20.63
CA ARG A 295 -17.04 -12.43 20.36
C ARG A 295 -16.56 -12.00 18.98
N ARG A 296 -17.40 -12.13 17.96
CA ARG A 296 -17.07 -11.83 16.57
C ARG A 296 -17.18 -10.35 16.26
N PHE A 297 -17.90 -9.55 17.03
CA PHE A 297 -18.14 -8.13 16.76
C PHE A 297 -16.91 -7.24 16.97
N ILE A 298 -15.91 -7.70 17.70
CA ILE A 298 -14.68 -6.97 17.98
C ILE A 298 -13.84 -6.76 16.72
N TRP A 299 -13.79 -7.79 15.85
CA TRP A 299 -13.01 -7.69 14.61
C TRP A 299 -13.39 -6.51 13.72
N PRO A 300 -14.67 -6.26 13.39
CA PRO A 300 -15.06 -5.10 12.58
C PRO A 300 -14.63 -3.76 13.17
N MET A 301 -14.66 -3.63 14.50
CA MET A 301 -14.25 -2.40 15.17
C MET A 301 -12.76 -2.09 14.95
N SER A 302 -11.90 -3.11 15.04
CA SER A 302 -10.47 -2.96 14.77
C SER A 302 -10.19 -2.79 13.27
N ALA A 303 -10.92 -3.50 12.42
CA ALA A 303 -10.75 -3.50 10.98
C ALA A 303 -10.97 -2.12 10.35
N ILE A 304 -11.87 -1.31 10.89
CA ILE A 304 -12.12 0.05 10.40
C ILE A 304 -10.86 0.91 10.54
N GLY A 305 -10.19 0.87 11.69
CA GLY A 305 -8.94 1.62 11.92
C GLY A 305 -7.84 1.21 10.93
N PHE A 306 -7.59 -0.09 10.80
CA PHE A 306 -6.62 -0.61 9.84
C PHE A 306 -6.95 -0.24 8.40
N GLY A 307 -8.21 -0.36 7.99
CA GLY A 307 -8.64 -0.02 6.65
C GLY A 307 -8.41 1.45 6.31
N VAL A 308 -8.74 2.37 7.22
CA VAL A 308 -8.49 3.81 7.05
C VAL A 308 -7.00 4.09 6.91
N ALA A 309 -6.16 3.53 7.78
CA ALA A 309 -4.71 3.71 7.73
C ALA A 309 -4.11 3.22 6.40
N MET A 310 -4.52 2.03 5.93
CA MET A 310 -4.06 1.47 4.65
C MET A 310 -4.49 2.33 3.45
N ILE A 311 -5.71 2.86 3.46
CA ILE A 311 -6.22 3.73 2.39
C ILE A 311 -5.45 5.05 2.38
N GLN A 312 -5.21 5.66 3.54
CA GLN A 312 -4.45 6.91 3.66
C GLN A 312 -3.00 6.74 3.18
N GLN A 313 -2.33 5.66 3.58
CA GLN A 313 -0.97 5.36 3.13
C GLN A 313 -0.91 5.08 1.63
N GLY A 314 -1.89 4.34 1.11
CA GLY A 314 -2.03 4.10 -0.33
C GLY A 314 -2.24 5.39 -1.11
N ARG A 315 -3.06 6.32 -0.59
CA ARG A 315 -3.28 7.64 -1.21
C ARG A 315 -2.00 8.47 -1.26
N ALA A 316 -1.27 8.56 -0.14
CA ALA A 316 0.00 9.30 -0.09
C ALA A 316 1.04 8.74 -1.08
N SER A 317 1.10 7.41 -1.23
CA SER A 317 1.97 6.76 -2.22
C SER A 317 1.52 7.04 -3.67
N PHE A 318 0.21 7.05 -3.92
CA PHE A 318 -0.31 7.40 -5.24
C PHE A 318 -0.04 8.86 -5.62
N ASP A 319 -0.08 9.79 -4.67
CA ASP A 319 0.24 11.19 -4.93
C ASP A 319 1.67 11.34 -5.48
N ARG A 320 2.65 10.61 -4.92
CA ARG A 320 4.04 10.59 -5.46
C ARG A 320 4.12 9.96 -6.87
N ILE A 321 3.36 8.90 -7.11
CA ILE A 321 3.29 8.26 -8.43
C ILE A 321 2.65 9.21 -9.44
N ARG A 322 1.60 9.91 -9.06
CA ARG A 322 0.93 10.91 -9.90
C ARG A 322 1.88 12.02 -10.31
N ASP A 323 2.67 12.54 -9.38
CA ASP A 323 3.64 13.60 -9.66
C ASP A 323 4.65 13.15 -10.73
N LEU A 324 5.11 11.88 -10.67
CA LEU A 324 5.95 11.31 -11.72
C LEU A 324 5.20 11.18 -13.06
N LEU A 325 3.97 10.68 -13.06
CA LEU A 325 3.19 10.49 -14.29
C LEU A 325 2.86 11.81 -14.98
N GLN A 326 2.71 12.89 -14.21
CA GLN A 326 2.45 14.24 -14.69
C GLN A 326 3.71 15.04 -15.06
N THR A 327 4.92 14.52 -14.76
CA THR A 327 6.15 15.19 -15.13
C THR A 327 6.25 15.34 -16.64
N GLU A 328 6.43 16.54 -17.13
CA GLU A 328 6.60 16.79 -18.56
C GLU A 328 8.01 16.36 -19.01
N THR A 329 8.12 15.90 -20.24
CA THR A 329 9.41 15.58 -20.82
C THR A 329 10.06 16.85 -21.38
N ASP A 330 11.34 17.02 -21.08
CA ASP A 330 12.14 18.12 -21.64
C ASP A 330 12.42 17.93 -23.15
N ILE A 331 12.22 16.70 -23.66
CA ILE A 331 12.54 16.33 -25.02
C ILE A 331 11.29 15.73 -25.69
N PRO A 332 10.32 16.55 -26.07
CA PRO A 332 9.13 16.07 -26.74
C PRO A 332 9.46 15.57 -28.14
N ASP A 333 8.83 14.48 -28.52
CA ASP A 333 8.97 13.91 -29.86
C ASP A 333 7.94 14.56 -30.80
N TRP A 334 8.37 15.59 -31.51
CA TRP A 334 7.50 16.36 -32.42
C TRP A 334 7.81 16.08 -33.90
N GLY A 335 8.92 15.40 -34.19
CA GLY A 335 9.36 15.16 -35.55
C GLY A 335 8.54 14.07 -36.23
N SER A 336 8.04 14.37 -37.41
CA SER A 336 7.40 13.41 -38.31
C SER A 336 8.18 13.19 -39.60
N ASP A 337 9.26 13.96 -39.78
CA ASP A 337 10.04 13.91 -41.01
C ASP A 337 10.96 12.70 -41.01
N GLU A 338 10.87 11.89 -42.01
CA GLU A 338 11.81 10.80 -42.22
C GLU A 338 13.14 11.38 -42.71
N ILE A 339 14.20 11.09 -42.00
CA ILE A 339 15.56 11.49 -42.39
C ILE A 339 15.96 10.53 -43.52
N GLY A 340 16.09 11.07 -44.72
CA GLY A 340 16.65 10.35 -45.83
C GLY A 340 18.14 9.99 -45.63
N GLN A 341 18.90 9.88 -46.72
CA GLN A 341 20.34 9.65 -46.60
C GLN A 341 21.00 10.84 -45.86
N PHE A 342 21.86 10.58 -44.90
CA PHE A 342 22.63 11.61 -44.20
C PHE A 342 23.57 12.32 -45.17
N GLU A 343 23.44 13.64 -45.28
CA GLU A 343 24.29 14.49 -46.14
C GLU A 343 25.22 15.39 -45.30
N LYS A 344 24.61 16.14 -44.35
CA LYS A 344 25.33 17.05 -43.47
C LYS A 344 24.68 17.28 -42.12
N LEU A 345 25.51 17.55 -41.12
CA LEU A 345 25.11 18.06 -39.80
C LEU A 345 25.73 19.44 -39.59
N GLU A 346 24.93 20.42 -39.24
CA GLU A 346 25.32 21.81 -39.16
C GLU A 346 24.99 22.40 -37.78
N PHE A 347 25.95 23.02 -37.12
CA PHE A 347 25.79 23.80 -35.90
C PHE A 347 25.85 25.29 -36.22
N ARG A 348 24.83 26.05 -35.83
CA ARG A 348 24.74 27.50 -36.09
C ARG A 348 24.68 28.25 -34.78
N GLY A 349 25.83 28.81 -34.34
CA GLY A 349 25.93 29.62 -33.12
C GLY A 349 25.42 28.86 -31.88
N LEU A 350 25.69 27.56 -31.79
CA LEU A 350 25.19 26.70 -30.69
C LEU A 350 25.81 27.15 -29.38
N THR A 351 24.96 27.63 -28.48
CA THR A 351 25.28 27.91 -27.09
C THR A 351 24.40 27.04 -26.20
N PHE A 352 25.01 26.36 -25.21
CA PHE A 352 24.28 25.48 -24.34
C PHE A 352 24.77 25.61 -22.91
N ARG A 353 23.78 25.64 -21.98
CA ARG A 353 23.99 25.65 -20.53
C ARG A 353 23.18 24.51 -19.90
N TYR A 354 23.85 23.74 -19.04
CA TYR A 354 23.11 22.73 -18.25
C TYR A 354 22.13 23.39 -17.28
N PRO A 355 20.94 22.80 -17.03
CA PRO A 355 20.01 23.33 -16.07
C PRO A 355 20.64 23.50 -14.68
N GLY A 356 20.62 24.75 -14.16
CA GLY A 356 21.22 25.09 -12.88
C GLY A 356 22.73 25.36 -12.88
N ALA A 357 23.41 25.23 -14.02
CA ALA A 357 24.84 25.60 -14.10
C ALA A 357 25.02 27.11 -14.17
N PRO A 358 26.08 27.68 -13.54
CA PRO A 358 26.35 29.11 -13.56
C PRO A 358 26.95 29.61 -14.89
N THR A 359 27.56 28.71 -15.66
CA THR A 359 28.29 29.06 -16.91
C THR A 359 27.83 28.20 -18.07
N ASP A 360 28.05 28.71 -19.31
CA ASP A 360 27.77 27.96 -20.52
C ASP A 360 28.79 26.84 -20.69
N ALA A 361 28.29 25.66 -21.02
CA ALA A 361 29.10 24.47 -21.34
C ALA A 361 29.61 24.50 -22.79
N LEU A 362 28.86 25.17 -23.67
CA LEU A 362 29.24 25.45 -25.06
C LEU A 362 28.84 26.88 -25.39
N SER A 363 29.70 27.63 -26.10
CA SER A 363 29.46 29.02 -26.48
C SER A 363 29.74 29.21 -27.96
N ASN A 364 28.73 29.62 -28.71
CA ASN A 364 28.81 30.05 -30.11
C ASN A 364 29.54 29.03 -31.04
N ILE A 365 29.19 27.75 -30.94
CA ILE A 365 29.78 26.71 -31.78
C ILE A 365 29.19 26.80 -33.18
N ASN A 366 30.07 26.92 -34.18
CA ASN A 366 29.75 26.90 -35.61
C ASN A 366 30.59 25.79 -36.27
N LEU A 367 29.94 24.76 -36.80
CA LEU A 367 30.60 23.60 -37.37
C LEU A 367 29.68 22.95 -38.40
N GLU A 368 30.24 22.55 -39.53
CA GLU A 368 29.59 21.72 -40.55
C GLU A 368 30.33 20.39 -40.65
N ILE A 369 29.58 19.27 -40.65
CA ILE A 369 30.10 17.92 -40.76
C ILE A 369 29.35 17.26 -41.93
N ARG A 370 30.11 16.76 -42.92
CA ARG A 370 29.55 16.14 -44.13
C ARG A 370 29.56 14.59 -44.05
N ALA A 371 28.76 13.99 -44.81
CA ALA A 371 28.73 12.51 -44.93
C ALA A 371 30.13 11.98 -45.33
N GLY A 372 30.59 10.95 -44.62
CA GLY A 372 31.92 10.34 -44.82
C GLY A 372 33.06 11.02 -44.12
N GLU A 373 32.90 12.20 -43.51
CA GLU A 373 33.92 12.84 -42.69
C GLU A 373 34.07 12.21 -41.30
N THR A 374 35.31 12.14 -40.82
CA THR A 374 35.61 11.76 -39.41
C THR A 374 36.20 12.98 -38.71
N ILE A 375 35.51 13.44 -37.64
CA ILE A 375 35.94 14.59 -36.89
C ILE A 375 36.34 14.20 -35.48
N GLY A 376 37.52 14.64 -35.04
CA GLY A 376 38.01 14.46 -33.68
C GLY A 376 37.90 15.72 -32.84
N PHE A 377 37.15 15.66 -31.71
CA PHE A 377 37.10 16.77 -30.73
C PHE A 377 38.19 16.61 -29.69
N VAL A 378 39.12 17.56 -29.65
CA VAL A 378 40.27 17.56 -28.74
C VAL A 378 40.21 18.80 -27.82
N GLY A 379 40.58 18.66 -26.56
CA GLY A 379 40.62 19.73 -25.59
C GLY A 379 40.70 19.21 -24.15
N PRO A 380 40.94 20.11 -23.17
CA PRO A 380 41.04 19.74 -21.76
C PRO A 380 39.75 19.14 -21.18
N VAL A 381 39.83 18.58 -20.01
CA VAL A 381 38.64 18.11 -19.25
C VAL A 381 37.75 19.32 -18.97
N GLY A 382 36.45 19.19 -19.21
CA GLY A 382 35.48 20.29 -19.05
C GLY A 382 35.27 21.16 -20.29
N ALA A 383 35.98 20.95 -21.42
CA ALA A 383 35.86 21.75 -22.65
C ALA A 383 34.56 21.52 -23.45
N GLY A 384 33.58 20.81 -22.91
CA GLY A 384 32.26 20.59 -23.56
C GLY A 384 32.20 19.51 -24.64
N LYS A 385 33.25 18.68 -24.85
CA LYS A 385 33.30 17.64 -25.89
C LYS A 385 32.14 16.63 -25.77
N THR A 386 31.95 16.10 -24.57
CA THR A 386 30.84 15.14 -24.29
C THR A 386 29.48 15.82 -24.41
N THR A 387 29.38 17.10 -24.01
CA THR A 387 28.14 17.87 -24.13
C THR A 387 27.75 18.02 -25.62
N LEU A 388 28.68 18.29 -26.51
CA LEU A 388 28.39 18.41 -27.95
C LEU A 388 27.81 17.09 -28.51
N LEU A 389 28.44 15.93 -28.16
CA LEU A 389 27.94 14.63 -28.57
C LEU A 389 26.55 14.31 -28.01
N GLN A 390 26.30 14.67 -26.74
CA GLN A 390 25.00 14.50 -26.11
C GLN A 390 23.91 15.34 -26.77
N LEU A 391 24.24 16.55 -27.27
CA LEU A 391 23.30 17.40 -28.00
C LEU A 391 23.00 16.86 -29.41
N ILE A 392 23.98 16.25 -30.09
CA ILE A 392 23.76 15.54 -31.34
C ILE A 392 22.76 14.37 -31.14
N CYS A 393 22.92 13.61 -30.06
CA CYS A 393 22.01 12.53 -29.69
C CYS A 393 20.68 13.03 -29.11
N ARG A 394 20.44 14.35 -29.11
CA ARG A 394 19.24 14.99 -28.57
C ARG A 394 18.95 14.61 -27.11
N MET A 395 19.97 14.42 -26.29
CA MET A 395 19.81 14.12 -24.86
C MET A 395 19.37 15.34 -24.02
N PHE A 396 19.51 16.53 -24.57
CA PHE A 396 19.06 17.78 -23.95
C PHE A 396 18.34 18.64 -25.00
N PRO A 397 17.37 19.48 -24.58
CA PRO A 397 16.69 20.38 -25.48
C PRO A 397 17.65 21.46 -25.96
N VAL A 398 17.57 21.79 -27.23
CA VAL A 398 18.32 22.87 -27.89
C VAL A 398 17.32 23.78 -28.57
N GLU A 399 17.68 25.08 -28.65
CA GLU A 399 16.87 26.06 -29.41
C GLU A 399 16.70 25.60 -30.86
N PRO A 400 15.50 25.71 -31.45
CA PRO A 400 15.26 25.37 -32.83
C PRO A 400 16.21 26.12 -33.76
N GLY A 401 16.74 25.43 -34.78
CA GLY A 401 17.64 26.01 -35.77
C GLY A 401 19.11 26.10 -35.35
N ARG A 402 19.49 25.61 -34.14
CA ARG A 402 20.90 25.56 -33.70
C ARG A 402 21.64 24.32 -34.15
N ILE A 403 20.92 23.21 -34.31
CA ILE A 403 21.43 21.95 -34.83
C ILE A 403 20.53 21.56 -35.98
N LEU A 404 21.07 21.45 -37.18
CA LEU A 404 20.34 21.10 -38.37
C LEU A 404 20.93 19.85 -39.02
N LEU A 405 20.05 18.95 -39.41
CA LEU A 405 20.37 17.74 -40.15
C LEU A 405 19.81 17.87 -41.57
N ASN A 406 20.71 17.83 -42.58
CA ASN A 406 20.37 18.07 -44.00
C ASN A 406 19.66 19.40 -44.25
N GLY A 407 19.94 20.43 -43.44
CA GLY A 407 19.36 21.77 -43.54
C GLY A 407 18.04 21.91 -42.79
#